data_1ebd26582494b246cd0eabde27ecf118
#
_entry.id   1ebd26582494b246cd0eabde27ecf118
#
_cell.length_a   1.000
_cell.length_b   1.000
_cell.length_c   1.000
_cell.angle_alpha   90.00
_cell.angle_beta   90.00
_cell.angle_gamma   90.00
#
_symmetry.space_group_name_H-M   'P 1'
#
loop_
_entity.id
_entity.type
_entity.pdbx_description
1 polymer ?
#
loop_
_entity_poly.entity_id
_entity_poly.type
_entity_poly.pdbx_seq_one_letter_code
_entity_poly.pdbx_strand_id
1 'polypeptide(L)'
;MLLSLTEARSQYMLPIGGKFRVIDFTLRNSINSGARTTIIYNNLDDDLDEYTNRYGPFGDTKFPSIKVITREYSDIKVSYNLILESNTEFYIIYNGDNPSIIDFTKIIKKYRSKKTGAVLFRLNMNGRPSMAYTVLVSDQKTLLNVIRTAIKQKKNAPNLFEMIINTLVNKGIAKSSFDAYYWPVRNVPEYYQLNRTIIWDQDIFNLLHSENIIKSKILSEGYAYIGRHGRIVRSFISDFCTINGTVENSIIYPGVEVGLNSVIKDSIILPFNKIGSGVRIVNSIIDERTDLNPESHYLNIENSSKIGSSEGFIKNSDFSKSLFLSITLIGKNCRISEGARIGGGCYVASSLGDEFFRTKKFLYDGMSLVQ
;
A
#
# COMPACT_ATOMS: atom_id res chain seq x y z
N MET A 1 -7.95 3.07 9.56
CA MET A 1 -6.92 2.12 10.02
C MET A 1 -6.92 0.91 9.11
N LEU A 2 -5.76 0.38 8.76
CA LEU A 2 -5.57 -0.75 7.84
C LEU A 2 -5.38 -2.10 8.55
N LEU A 3 -5.48 -2.11 9.88
CA LEU A 3 -5.34 -3.29 10.74
C LEU A 3 -4.00 -4.02 10.48
N SER A 4 -4.04 -5.36 10.43
CA SER A 4 -2.84 -6.18 10.19
C SER A 4 -2.09 -5.85 8.90
N LEU A 5 -2.74 -5.26 7.91
CA LEU A 5 -2.08 -4.86 6.66
C LEU A 5 -0.93 -3.87 6.86
N THR A 6 -0.94 -3.10 7.95
CA THR A 6 0.14 -2.15 8.29
C THR A 6 0.69 -2.32 9.72
N GLU A 7 0.45 -3.46 10.34
CA GLU A 7 0.95 -3.78 11.66
C GLU A 7 2.45 -4.13 11.64
N ALA A 8 2.87 -4.94 10.67
CA ALA A 8 4.24 -5.43 10.53
C ALA A 8 4.95 -4.91 9.26
N ARG A 9 4.41 -3.89 8.62
CA ARG A 9 5.01 -3.19 7.47
C ARG A 9 4.45 -1.77 7.38
N SER A 10 5.23 -0.86 6.81
CA SER A 10 4.75 0.49 6.52
C SER A 10 3.70 0.50 5.41
N GLN A 11 2.89 1.54 5.35
CA GLN A 11 1.93 1.72 4.26
C GLN A 11 2.61 1.79 2.90
N TYR A 12 3.86 2.24 2.82
CA TYR A 12 4.69 2.22 1.60
C TYR A 12 4.87 0.81 1.02
N MET A 13 4.93 -0.19 1.88
CA MET A 13 5.17 -1.58 1.51
C MET A 13 3.90 -2.37 1.21
N LEU A 14 2.70 -1.75 1.26
CA LEU A 14 1.45 -2.41 0.89
C LEU A 14 1.46 -2.87 -0.56
N PRO A 15 1.17 -4.14 -0.84
CA PRO A 15 1.04 -4.67 -2.20
C PRO A 15 -0.20 -4.09 -2.91
N ILE A 16 -0.05 -3.66 -4.16
CA ILE A 16 -1.09 -3.01 -4.97
C ILE A 16 -1.16 -3.63 -6.36
N GLY A 17 -2.38 -3.93 -6.84
CA GLY A 17 -2.64 -4.29 -8.24
C GLY A 17 -1.96 -5.58 -8.71
N GLY A 18 -1.67 -6.50 -7.81
CA GLY A 18 -1.05 -7.79 -8.11
C GLY A 18 0.46 -7.76 -8.33
N LYS A 19 1.07 -6.59 -8.53
CA LYS A 19 2.48 -6.47 -8.90
C LYS A 19 3.24 -5.36 -8.17
N PHE A 20 2.59 -4.25 -7.83
CA PHE A 20 3.23 -3.05 -7.30
C PHE A 20 3.18 -3.01 -5.78
N ARG A 21 3.97 -2.08 -5.20
CA ARG A 21 3.82 -1.57 -3.84
C ARG A 21 3.52 -0.07 -3.88
N VAL A 22 2.97 0.48 -2.82
CA VAL A 22 2.69 1.94 -2.74
C VAL A 22 3.92 2.77 -3.03
N ILE A 23 5.09 2.35 -2.53
CA ILE A 23 6.36 3.05 -2.74
C ILE A 23 6.75 3.17 -4.22
N ASP A 24 6.35 2.24 -5.06
CA ASP A 24 6.68 2.26 -6.50
C ASP A 24 6.12 3.50 -7.18
N PHE A 25 4.92 3.90 -6.79
CA PHE A 25 4.28 5.14 -7.27
C PHE A 25 5.06 6.38 -6.83
N THR A 26 5.47 6.40 -5.55
CA THR A 26 6.25 7.50 -4.98
C THR A 26 7.61 7.66 -5.65
N LEU A 27 8.34 6.57 -5.83
CA LEU A 27 9.62 6.58 -6.51
C LEU A 27 9.47 7.00 -7.97
N ARG A 28 8.44 6.53 -8.65
CA ARG A 28 8.21 6.89 -10.04
C ARG A 28 7.88 8.37 -10.22
N ASN A 29 7.05 8.93 -9.35
CA ASN A 29 6.79 10.36 -9.33
C ASN A 29 8.09 11.17 -9.18
N SER A 30 9.00 10.73 -8.31
CA SER A 30 10.31 11.33 -8.10
C SER A 30 11.20 11.26 -9.35
N ILE A 31 11.31 10.08 -9.95
CA ILE A 31 12.11 9.83 -11.15
C ILE A 31 11.60 10.71 -12.30
N ASN A 32 10.29 10.70 -12.55
CA ASN A 32 9.68 11.47 -13.63
C ASN A 32 9.81 12.99 -13.45
N SER A 33 9.96 13.45 -12.22
CA SER A 33 10.21 14.87 -11.93
C SER A 33 11.65 15.31 -12.17
N GLY A 34 12.57 14.39 -12.40
CA GLY A 34 14.01 14.67 -12.49
C GLY A 34 14.63 15.05 -11.14
N ALA A 35 14.07 14.54 -10.05
CA ALA A 35 14.63 14.75 -8.71
C ALA A 35 16.08 14.23 -8.63
N ARG A 36 16.97 14.97 -7.98
CA ARG A 36 18.36 14.55 -7.74
C ARG A 36 18.46 13.61 -6.54
N THR A 37 17.65 13.87 -5.53
CA THR A 37 17.60 13.09 -4.29
C THR A 37 16.16 12.93 -3.86
N THR A 38 15.80 11.74 -3.44
CA THR A 38 14.51 11.42 -2.80
C THR A 38 14.78 10.96 -1.38
N ILE A 39 14.16 11.62 -0.41
CA ILE A 39 14.26 11.26 1.00
C ILE A 39 12.89 10.74 1.44
N ILE A 40 12.86 9.52 1.94
CA ILE A 40 11.66 8.84 2.40
C ILE A 40 11.72 8.73 3.91
N TYR A 41 10.71 9.25 4.59
CA TYR A 41 10.55 9.08 6.04
C TYR A 41 9.62 7.90 6.31
N ASN A 42 10.11 6.93 7.05
CA ASN A 42 9.39 5.73 7.43
C ASN A 42 9.34 5.59 8.95
N ASN A 43 8.20 5.17 9.50
CA ASN A 43 8.01 5.02 10.95
C ASN A 43 8.32 3.63 11.47
N LEU A 44 8.39 2.67 10.56
CA LEU A 44 8.61 1.27 10.88
C LEU A 44 9.98 0.84 10.37
N ASP A 45 10.65 0.02 11.15
CA ASP A 45 11.82 -0.72 10.71
C ASP A 45 11.32 -1.96 9.95
N ASP A 46 11.09 -1.77 8.66
CA ASP A 46 10.65 -2.81 7.74
C ASP A 46 11.62 -2.90 6.54
N ASP A 47 11.33 -3.78 5.60
CA ASP A 47 12.18 -4.03 4.43
C ASP A 47 12.23 -2.87 3.42
N LEU A 48 11.73 -1.68 3.76
CA LEU A 48 11.64 -0.55 2.84
C LEU A 48 13.02 -0.09 2.33
N ASP A 49 14.02 -0.02 3.22
CA ASP A 49 15.38 0.38 2.84
C ASP A 49 16.00 -0.65 1.88
N GLU A 50 15.89 -1.93 2.20
CA GLU A 50 16.35 -3.00 1.32
C GLU A 50 15.61 -2.99 -0.03
N TYR A 51 14.30 -2.81 0.01
CA TYR A 51 13.48 -2.72 -1.19
C TYR A 51 13.89 -1.56 -2.09
N THR A 52 14.10 -0.37 -1.53
CA THR A 52 14.50 0.82 -2.30
C THR A 52 15.93 0.73 -2.81
N ASN A 53 16.85 0.10 -2.07
CA ASN A 53 18.23 -0.14 -2.51
C ASN A 53 18.29 -1.13 -3.69
N ARG A 54 17.35 -2.08 -3.78
CA ARG A 54 17.20 -2.98 -4.93
C ARG A 54 16.71 -2.26 -6.20
N TYR A 55 16.09 -1.09 -6.05
CA TYR A 55 15.78 -0.18 -7.17
C TYR A 55 17.01 0.54 -7.72
N GLY A 56 18.21 0.29 -7.18
CA GLY A 56 19.46 0.80 -7.68
C GLY A 56 19.59 0.63 -9.19
N PRO A 57 20.53 1.31 -9.84
CA PRO A 57 20.43 1.79 -11.21
C PRO A 57 20.02 0.71 -12.20
N PHE A 58 18.81 0.80 -12.72
CA PHE A 58 18.37 0.09 -13.91
C PHE A 58 19.09 0.65 -15.14
N GLY A 59 20.43 0.57 -15.19
CA GLY A 59 21.21 0.99 -16.36
C GLY A 59 21.06 2.44 -16.80
N ASP A 60 20.26 3.24 -16.12
CA ASP A 60 19.92 4.60 -16.52
C ASP A 60 20.53 5.61 -15.53
N THR A 61 21.41 6.46 -16.00
CA THR A 61 22.18 7.44 -15.22
C THR A 61 21.34 8.55 -14.57
N LYS A 62 20.02 8.47 -14.65
CA LYS A 62 19.08 9.51 -14.21
C LYS A 62 18.31 9.18 -12.92
N PHE A 63 18.69 8.13 -12.21
CA PHE A 63 18.02 7.80 -10.95
C PHE A 63 18.39 8.78 -9.83
N PRO A 64 17.41 9.28 -9.05
CA PRO A 64 17.71 10.05 -7.85
C PRO A 64 18.45 9.19 -6.84
N SER A 65 19.34 9.79 -6.07
CA SER A 65 19.83 9.15 -4.84
C SER A 65 18.65 8.97 -3.90
N ILE A 66 18.36 7.73 -3.50
CA ILE A 66 17.28 7.42 -2.55
C ILE A 66 17.90 7.27 -1.17
N LYS A 67 17.33 7.94 -0.17
CA LYS A 67 17.69 7.80 1.24
C LYS A 67 16.44 7.50 2.03
N VAL A 68 16.41 6.38 2.73
CA VAL A 68 15.36 6.05 3.69
C VAL A 68 15.82 6.45 5.09
N ILE A 69 14.97 7.16 5.80
CA ILE A 69 15.20 7.55 7.19
C ILE A 69 14.15 6.83 8.03
N THR A 70 14.57 5.76 8.68
CA THR A 70 13.73 4.98 9.60
C THR A 70 13.97 5.51 11.01
N ARG A 71 13.11 6.39 11.48
CA ARG A 71 13.14 6.92 12.87
C ARG A 71 11.78 7.49 13.24
N GLU A 72 11.53 7.55 14.55
CA GLU A 72 10.42 8.34 15.08
C GLU A 72 10.51 9.79 14.60
N TYR A 73 9.37 10.40 14.30
CA TYR A 73 9.23 11.79 13.83
C TYR A 73 9.87 12.86 14.73
N SER A 74 10.46 12.47 15.87
CA SER A 74 11.17 13.33 16.79
C SER A 74 12.43 13.98 16.21
N ASP A 75 12.97 13.46 15.08
CA ASP A 75 14.23 13.96 14.52
C ASP A 75 14.07 14.94 13.34
N ILE A 76 13.18 15.92 13.53
CA ILE A 76 13.08 17.10 12.66
C ILE A 76 14.44 17.76 12.43
N LYS A 77 15.39 17.62 13.37
CA LYS A 77 16.76 18.11 13.26
C LYS A 77 17.53 17.44 12.13
N VAL A 78 17.30 16.13 11.87
CA VAL A 78 17.93 15.43 10.74
C VAL A 78 17.46 16.04 9.43
N SER A 79 16.14 16.24 9.28
CA SER A 79 15.57 16.90 8.09
C SER A 79 16.13 18.30 7.90
N TYR A 80 16.22 19.06 8.98
CA TYR A 80 16.77 20.40 8.96
C TYR A 80 18.21 20.41 8.45
N ASN A 81 19.08 19.54 8.96
CA ASN A 81 20.48 19.44 8.54
C ASN A 81 20.62 18.99 7.09
N LEU A 82 19.86 17.98 6.66
CA LEU A 82 19.87 17.53 5.27
C LEU A 82 19.45 18.64 4.30
N ILE A 83 18.46 19.46 4.65
CA ILE A 83 18.04 20.60 3.84
C ILE A 83 19.12 21.70 3.86
N LEU A 84 19.71 21.97 5.02
CA LEU A 84 20.74 23.00 5.19
C LEU A 84 21.99 22.72 4.36
N GLU A 85 22.41 21.45 4.31
CA GLU A 85 23.60 20.99 3.60
C GLU A 85 23.38 20.80 2.09
N SER A 86 22.12 20.74 1.65
CA SER A 86 21.81 20.52 0.24
C SER A 86 21.91 21.80 -0.58
N ASN A 87 22.49 21.70 -1.78
CA ASN A 87 22.52 22.78 -2.77
C ASN A 87 21.43 22.56 -3.82
N THR A 88 20.20 22.94 -3.47
CA THR A 88 19.01 22.71 -4.30
C THR A 88 18.15 23.98 -4.38
N GLU A 89 17.62 24.26 -5.59
CA GLU A 89 16.77 25.43 -5.85
C GLU A 89 15.47 25.38 -5.07
N PHE A 90 14.84 24.21 -5.01
CA PHE A 90 13.57 24.02 -4.32
C PHE A 90 13.37 22.57 -3.86
N TYR A 91 12.43 22.38 -2.97
CA TYR A 91 12.04 21.12 -2.36
C TYR A 91 10.58 20.83 -2.65
N ILE A 92 10.29 19.56 -2.97
CA ILE A 92 8.93 19.05 -3.05
C ILE A 92 8.71 18.15 -1.86
N ILE A 93 7.71 18.46 -1.05
CA ILE A 93 7.31 17.65 0.10
C ILE A 93 5.87 17.20 -0.12
N TYR A 94 5.62 15.91 -0.04
CA TYR A 94 4.28 15.38 -0.20
C TYR A 94 4.09 14.10 0.61
N ASN A 95 2.82 13.77 0.88
CA ASN A 95 2.48 12.52 1.53
C ASN A 95 2.45 11.39 0.49
N GLY A 96 3.51 10.58 0.49
CA GLY A 96 3.74 9.50 -0.47
C GLY A 96 3.21 8.13 -0.01
N ASP A 97 2.47 8.07 1.09
CA ASP A 97 1.92 6.83 1.66
C ASP A 97 0.65 6.34 0.94
N ASN A 98 0.19 7.07 -0.07
CA ASN A 98 -0.93 6.70 -0.92
C ASN A 98 -0.51 6.60 -2.39
N PRO A 99 -0.98 5.57 -3.11
CA PRO A 99 -0.69 5.45 -4.54
C PRO A 99 -1.14 6.69 -5.29
N SER A 100 -0.26 7.25 -6.11
CA SER A 100 -0.55 8.45 -6.90
C SER A 100 0.32 8.53 -8.14
N ILE A 101 -0.22 9.11 -9.21
CA ILE A 101 0.54 9.44 -10.42
C ILE A 101 0.49 10.95 -10.57
N ILE A 102 1.58 11.61 -10.17
CA ILE A 102 1.70 13.07 -10.09
C ILE A 102 2.75 13.56 -11.09
N ASP A 103 2.34 14.48 -11.97
CA ASP A 103 3.27 15.22 -12.81
C ASP A 103 3.84 16.43 -12.07
N PHE A 104 4.93 16.22 -11.35
CA PHE A 104 5.60 17.30 -10.62
C PHE A 104 6.18 18.39 -11.53
N THR A 105 6.40 18.11 -12.82
CA THR A 105 6.90 19.15 -13.74
C THR A 105 5.86 20.27 -13.94
N LYS A 106 4.57 19.90 -13.99
CA LYS A 106 3.45 20.89 -14.02
C LYS A 106 3.35 21.66 -12.71
N ILE A 107 3.53 20.99 -11.59
CA ILE A 107 3.50 21.62 -10.25
C ILE A 107 4.64 22.63 -10.11
N ILE A 108 5.85 22.27 -10.53
CA ILE A 108 7.03 23.14 -10.53
C ILE A 108 6.80 24.38 -11.40
N LYS A 109 6.23 24.23 -12.61
CA LYS A 109 5.88 25.36 -13.48
C LYS A 109 4.92 26.32 -12.79
N LYS A 110 3.87 25.79 -12.12
CA LYS A 110 2.93 26.61 -11.33
C LYS A 110 3.62 27.29 -10.13
N TYR A 111 4.51 26.61 -9.42
CA TYR A 111 5.29 27.20 -8.34
C TYR A 111 6.11 28.40 -8.82
N ARG A 112 6.90 28.22 -9.88
CA ARG A 112 7.75 29.30 -10.45
C ARG A 112 6.92 30.50 -10.91
N SER A 113 5.70 30.30 -11.44
CA SER A 113 4.84 31.39 -11.85
C SER A 113 4.32 32.27 -10.68
N LYS A 114 4.28 31.72 -9.47
CA LYS A 114 3.77 32.44 -8.28
C LYS A 114 4.80 33.40 -7.66
N LYS A 115 6.08 33.29 -8.02
CA LYS A 115 7.19 34.14 -7.52
C LYS A 115 7.20 34.27 -5.98
N THR A 116 6.93 33.19 -5.27
CA THR A 116 6.89 33.15 -3.79
C THR A 116 7.83 32.07 -3.27
N GLY A 117 8.26 32.18 -2.02
CA GLY A 117 9.15 31.20 -1.39
C GLY A 117 8.51 29.84 -1.15
N ALA A 118 7.18 29.74 -1.13
CA ALA A 118 6.48 28.47 -1.00
C ALA A 118 5.07 28.52 -1.57
N VAL A 119 4.59 27.38 -2.08
CA VAL A 119 3.22 27.17 -2.58
C VAL A 119 2.66 25.86 -2.07
N LEU A 120 1.47 25.90 -1.49
CA LEU A 120 0.69 24.73 -1.09
C LEU A 120 -0.27 24.32 -2.21
N PHE A 121 -0.25 23.06 -2.55
CA PHE A 121 -1.08 22.50 -3.61
C PHE A 121 -2.12 21.52 -3.06
N ARG A 122 -3.34 21.65 -3.58
CA ARG A 122 -4.46 20.72 -3.36
C ARG A 122 -4.69 19.89 -4.59
N LEU A 123 -5.02 18.63 -4.40
CA LEU A 123 -5.48 17.76 -5.48
C LEU A 123 -6.89 18.20 -5.93
N ASN A 124 -7.11 18.27 -7.25
CA ASN A 124 -8.45 18.39 -7.79
C ASN A 124 -9.13 17.00 -7.81
N MET A 125 -10.31 16.93 -7.21
CA MET A 125 -11.17 15.76 -7.22
C MET A 125 -12.45 16.09 -7.96
N ASN A 126 -12.69 15.44 -9.10
CA ASN A 126 -13.87 15.70 -9.94
C ASN A 126 -14.06 17.20 -10.27
N GLY A 127 -12.97 17.87 -10.65
CA GLY A 127 -12.96 19.29 -11.04
C GLY A 127 -13.00 20.29 -9.86
N ARG A 128 -12.96 19.84 -8.62
CA ARG A 128 -12.93 20.71 -7.42
C ARG A 128 -11.69 20.43 -6.58
N PRO A 129 -11.01 21.47 -6.04
CA PRO A 129 -9.90 21.28 -5.12
C PRO A 129 -10.33 20.54 -3.86
N SER A 130 -9.55 19.56 -3.44
CA SER A 130 -9.76 18.85 -2.16
C SER A 130 -9.61 19.81 -0.96
N MET A 131 -10.15 19.43 0.19
CA MET A 131 -9.98 20.22 1.42
C MET A 131 -8.54 20.17 1.93
N ALA A 132 -7.85 19.04 1.78
CA ALA A 132 -6.50 18.83 2.27
C ALA A 132 -5.43 19.26 1.26
N TYR A 133 -4.32 19.77 1.76
CA TYR A 133 -3.11 19.99 0.98
C TYR A 133 -2.34 18.67 0.86
N THR A 134 -1.85 18.38 -0.34
CA THR A 134 -1.17 17.11 -0.63
C THR A 134 0.29 17.31 -1.02
N VAL A 135 0.64 18.48 -1.56
CA VAL A 135 2.01 18.79 -2.00
C VAL A 135 2.39 20.20 -1.53
N LEU A 136 3.60 20.34 -1.07
CA LEU A 136 4.28 21.63 -0.83
C LEU A 136 5.48 21.71 -1.77
N VAL A 137 5.64 22.85 -2.45
CA VAL A 137 6.90 23.24 -3.09
C VAL A 137 7.43 24.48 -2.40
N SER A 138 8.71 24.45 -2.00
CA SER A 138 9.33 25.56 -1.24
C SER A 138 10.79 25.73 -1.60
N ASP A 139 11.29 26.96 -1.58
CA ASP A 139 12.71 27.23 -1.54
C ASP A 139 13.34 26.81 -0.20
N GLN A 140 14.67 26.73 -0.16
CA GLN A 140 15.43 26.33 1.03
C GLN A 140 15.18 27.26 2.21
N LYS A 141 15.27 28.57 1.99
CA LYS A 141 15.18 29.59 3.05
C LYS A 141 13.81 29.54 3.75
N THR A 142 12.75 29.48 2.95
CA THR A 142 11.38 29.42 3.48
C THR A 142 11.15 28.11 4.23
N LEU A 143 11.59 26.99 3.69
CA LEU A 143 11.43 25.66 4.31
C LEU A 143 12.18 25.58 5.65
N LEU A 144 13.44 26.02 5.71
CA LEU A 144 14.22 26.03 6.95
C LEU A 144 13.56 26.91 8.02
N ASN A 145 13.01 28.08 7.65
CA ASN A 145 12.30 28.95 8.58
C ASN A 145 11.02 28.31 9.12
N VAL A 146 10.31 27.56 8.28
CA VAL A 146 9.10 26.83 8.69
C VAL A 146 9.46 25.73 9.69
N ILE A 147 10.46 24.93 9.38
CA ILE A 147 10.92 23.85 10.26
C ILE A 147 11.39 24.40 11.60
N ARG A 148 12.19 25.48 11.60
CA ARG A 148 12.60 26.16 12.86
C ARG A 148 11.41 26.63 13.70
N THR A 149 10.38 27.20 13.05
CA THR A 149 9.17 27.65 13.74
C THR A 149 8.40 26.47 14.34
N ALA A 150 8.29 25.38 13.60
CA ALA A 150 7.62 24.16 14.03
C ALA A 150 8.33 23.53 15.24
N ILE A 151 9.65 23.44 15.21
CA ILE A 151 10.48 22.97 16.35
C ILE A 151 10.22 23.81 17.61
N LYS A 152 10.22 25.15 17.49
CA LYS A 152 9.98 26.04 18.62
C LYS A 152 8.59 25.92 19.23
N GLN A 153 7.59 25.64 18.40
CA GLN A 153 6.19 25.57 18.85
C GLN A 153 5.83 24.25 19.54
N LYS A 154 6.74 23.26 19.61
CA LYS A 154 6.50 21.91 20.17
C LYS A 154 5.14 21.32 19.76
N LYS A 155 4.69 21.60 18.54
CA LYS A 155 3.40 21.15 18.07
C LYS A 155 3.41 19.63 17.90
N ASN A 156 2.58 18.95 18.65
CA ASN A 156 2.28 17.54 18.45
C ASN A 156 1.51 17.38 17.14
N ALA A 157 2.21 17.08 16.06
CA ALA A 157 1.59 16.66 14.80
C ALA A 157 1.95 15.19 14.56
N PRO A 158 1.05 14.39 13.99
CA PRO A 158 1.28 12.96 13.76
C PRO A 158 2.43 12.68 12.78
N ASN A 159 2.78 13.66 11.95
CA ASN A 159 3.91 13.54 11.04
C ASN A 159 4.50 14.89 10.65
N LEU A 160 5.73 14.88 10.13
CA LEU A 160 6.48 16.07 9.69
C LEU A 160 5.72 16.87 8.62
N PHE A 161 5.07 16.19 7.68
CA PHE A 161 4.32 16.85 6.61
C PHE A 161 3.19 17.70 7.18
N GLU A 162 2.35 17.13 8.04
CA GLU A 162 1.24 17.87 8.67
C GLU A 162 1.72 19.04 9.51
N MET A 163 2.82 18.87 10.23
CA MET A 163 3.39 19.94 11.04
C MET A 163 3.85 21.13 10.17
N ILE A 164 4.52 20.86 9.06
CA ILE A 164 4.94 21.88 8.10
C ILE A 164 3.71 22.56 7.50
N ILE A 165 2.73 21.79 7.02
CA ILE A 165 1.50 22.31 6.41
C ILE A 165 0.74 23.22 7.39
N ASN A 166 0.51 22.77 8.62
CA ASN A 166 -0.20 23.54 9.65
C ASN A 166 0.51 24.85 9.97
N THR A 167 1.85 24.86 9.98
CA THR A 167 2.64 26.06 10.19
C THR A 167 2.49 27.04 9.02
N LEU A 168 2.44 26.55 7.79
CA LEU A 168 2.35 27.35 6.57
C LEU A 168 0.95 27.90 6.31
N VAL A 169 -0.10 27.10 6.56
CA VAL A 169 -1.50 27.54 6.37
C VAL A 169 -1.79 28.79 7.19
N ASN A 170 -1.26 28.88 8.41
CA ASN A 170 -1.43 30.02 9.29
C ASN A 170 -0.64 31.27 8.85
N LYS A 171 0.31 31.14 7.93
CA LYS A 171 1.15 32.25 7.43
C LYS A 171 0.65 32.89 6.12
N GLY A 172 -0.54 32.55 5.63
CA GLY A 172 -1.10 33.15 4.42
C GLY A 172 -0.35 32.84 3.12
N ILE A 173 0.29 31.69 3.03
CA ILE A 173 1.09 31.26 1.88
C ILE A 173 0.24 31.07 0.62
N ALA A 174 0.86 31.26 -0.54
CA ALA A 174 0.23 31.05 -1.84
C ALA A 174 -0.31 29.60 -1.98
N LYS A 175 -1.50 29.49 -2.54
CA LYS A 175 -2.25 28.25 -2.72
C LYS A 175 -2.52 28.00 -4.18
N SER A 176 -2.54 26.74 -4.60
CA SER A 176 -2.86 26.32 -5.95
C SER A 176 -3.49 24.92 -5.94
N SER A 177 -3.88 24.42 -7.11
CA SER A 177 -4.40 23.07 -7.27
C SER A 177 -3.76 22.39 -8.48
N PHE A 178 -3.87 21.05 -8.53
CA PHE A 178 -3.37 20.23 -9.62
C PHE A 178 -4.26 18.99 -9.83
N ASP A 179 -4.18 18.44 -11.03
CA ASP A 179 -4.86 17.20 -11.39
C ASP A 179 -3.87 16.03 -11.33
N ALA A 180 -4.29 14.93 -10.74
CA ALA A 180 -3.50 13.71 -10.65
C ALA A 180 -4.40 12.51 -10.41
N TYR A 181 -3.91 11.32 -10.72
CA TYR A 181 -4.48 10.09 -10.18
C TYR A 181 -4.02 9.95 -8.73
N TYR A 182 -4.95 9.78 -7.83
CA TYR A 182 -4.68 9.65 -6.41
C TYR A 182 -5.72 8.73 -5.76
N TRP A 183 -5.25 7.71 -5.08
CA TRP A 183 -6.08 6.71 -4.42
C TRP A 183 -5.81 6.71 -2.93
N PRO A 184 -6.70 7.29 -2.11
CA PRO A 184 -6.55 7.24 -0.66
C PRO A 184 -6.74 5.81 -0.15
N VAL A 185 -5.86 5.37 0.75
CA VAL A 185 -5.90 4.06 1.39
C VAL A 185 -5.91 4.24 2.90
N ARG A 186 -7.08 4.53 3.47
CA ARG A 186 -7.28 4.87 4.88
C ARG A 186 -7.82 3.71 5.71
N ASN A 187 -8.46 2.74 5.06
CA ASN A 187 -9.11 1.58 5.67
C ASN A 187 -9.08 0.36 4.75
N VAL A 188 -9.46 -0.79 5.28
CA VAL A 188 -9.43 -2.07 4.54
C VAL A 188 -10.34 -2.06 3.29
N PRO A 189 -11.58 -1.55 3.33
CA PRO A 189 -12.41 -1.42 2.14
C PRO A 189 -11.81 -0.53 1.05
N GLU A 190 -11.18 0.59 1.39
CA GLU A 190 -10.52 1.44 0.38
C GLU A 190 -9.34 0.71 -0.28
N TYR A 191 -8.54 -0.02 0.50
CA TYR A 191 -7.48 -0.88 -0.03
C TYR A 191 -8.03 -1.97 -0.96
N TYR A 192 -9.10 -2.63 -0.54
CA TYR A 192 -9.77 -3.65 -1.35
C TYR A 192 -10.30 -3.08 -2.67
N GLN A 193 -11.01 -1.95 -2.62
CA GLN A 193 -11.55 -1.28 -3.81
C GLN A 193 -10.45 -0.78 -4.74
N LEU A 194 -9.38 -0.20 -4.22
CA LEU A 194 -8.24 0.23 -5.01
C LEU A 194 -7.65 -0.91 -5.83
N ASN A 195 -7.37 -2.04 -5.19
CA ASN A 195 -6.84 -3.22 -5.89
C ASN A 195 -7.79 -3.65 -7.02
N ARG A 196 -9.08 -3.69 -6.75
CA ARG A 196 -10.09 -4.03 -7.76
C ARG A 196 -10.12 -3.01 -8.90
N THR A 197 -10.14 -1.72 -8.61
CA THR A 197 -10.17 -0.67 -9.63
C THR A 197 -8.97 -0.78 -10.57
N ILE A 198 -7.78 -1.01 -10.06
CA ILE A 198 -6.56 -1.16 -10.88
C ILE A 198 -6.70 -2.29 -11.92
N ILE A 199 -7.41 -3.35 -11.59
CA ILE A 199 -7.55 -4.53 -12.48
C ILE A 199 -8.76 -4.43 -13.39
N TRP A 200 -9.86 -3.82 -12.93
CA TRP A 200 -11.11 -3.77 -13.69
C TRP A 200 -11.24 -2.54 -14.59
N ASP A 201 -10.55 -1.46 -14.26
CA ASP A 201 -10.52 -0.28 -15.08
C ASP A 201 -9.41 -0.41 -16.12
N GLN A 202 -9.78 -0.63 -17.39
CA GLN A 202 -8.85 -0.86 -18.48
C GLN A 202 -7.91 0.33 -18.71
N ASP A 203 -8.38 1.55 -18.49
CA ASP A 203 -7.56 2.75 -18.67
C ASP A 203 -6.51 2.84 -17.57
N ILE A 204 -6.89 2.57 -16.33
CA ILE A 204 -5.96 2.53 -15.19
C ILE A 204 -4.98 1.35 -15.36
N PHE A 205 -5.48 0.18 -15.74
CA PHE A 205 -4.63 -0.98 -16.01
C PHE A 205 -3.58 -0.66 -17.08
N ASN A 206 -4.00 -0.12 -18.23
CA ASN A 206 -3.09 0.26 -19.32
C ASN A 206 -2.12 1.35 -18.88
N LEU A 207 -2.58 2.33 -18.11
CA LEU A 207 -1.73 3.39 -17.57
C LEU A 207 -0.61 2.84 -16.69
N LEU A 208 -0.90 1.89 -15.81
CA LEU A 208 0.07 1.31 -14.88
C LEU A 208 1.02 0.31 -15.55
N HIS A 209 0.55 -0.40 -16.57
CA HIS A 209 1.33 -1.43 -17.28
C HIS A 209 2.04 -0.89 -18.54
N SER A 210 1.84 0.38 -18.91
CA SER A 210 2.62 1.00 -19.97
C SER A 210 4.09 1.12 -19.55
N GLU A 211 5.02 0.82 -20.46
CA GLU A 211 6.45 0.56 -20.19
C GLU A 211 7.21 1.66 -19.41
N ASN A 212 6.61 2.84 -19.25
CA ASN A 212 7.33 4.00 -18.72
C ASN A 212 6.75 4.59 -17.43
N ILE A 213 5.66 4.08 -16.88
CA ILE A 213 4.99 4.76 -15.76
C ILE A 213 5.42 4.22 -14.40
N ILE A 214 5.35 2.91 -14.19
CA ILE A 214 5.78 2.30 -12.92
C ILE A 214 6.54 1.01 -13.22
N LYS A 215 7.76 0.87 -12.68
CA LYS A 215 8.51 -0.38 -12.70
C LYS A 215 8.54 -0.94 -11.29
N SER A 216 8.05 -2.16 -11.12
CA SER A 216 8.19 -2.91 -9.88
C SER A 216 9.20 -4.02 -10.05
N LYS A 217 10.03 -4.26 -9.04
CA LYS A 217 10.98 -5.37 -9.01
C LYS A 217 10.47 -6.61 -8.28
N ILE A 218 9.22 -6.64 -7.86
CA ILE A 218 8.68 -7.82 -7.21
C ILE A 218 8.60 -8.94 -8.25
N LEU A 219 9.57 -9.89 -8.17
CA LEU A 219 9.55 -11.16 -8.90
C LEU A 219 8.98 -11.03 -10.33
N SER A 220 9.67 -10.31 -11.21
CA SER A 220 9.10 -9.88 -12.49
C SER A 220 9.49 -10.76 -13.69
N GLU A 221 10.04 -11.95 -13.48
CA GLU A 221 10.53 -12.80 -14.56
C GLU A 221 10.16 -14.28 -14.36
N GLY A 222 8.96 -14.55 -13.86
CA GLY A 222 8.44 -15.89 -13.65
C GLY A 222 7.15 -16.14 -14.42
N TYR A 223 6.73 -17.38 -14.42
CA TYR A 223 5.49 -17.82 -15.06
C TYR A 223 4.51 -18.35 -14.01
N ALA A 224 3.22 -18.10 -14.23
CA ALA A 224 2.17 -18.78 -13.48
C ALA A 224 1.89 -20.14 -14.15
N TYR A 225 1.81 -21.19 -13.34
CA TYR A 225 1.39 -22.52 -13.80
C TYR A 225 -0.11 -22.70 -13.52
N ILE A 226 -0.88 -22.89 -14.58
CA ILE A 226 -2.30 -23.22 -14.49
C ILE A 226 -2.44 -24.71 -14.75
N GLY A 227 -2.75 -25.44 -13.68
CA GLY A 227 -2.89 -26.89 -13.75
C GLY A 227 -4.13 -27.33 -14.56
N ARG A 228 -4.24 -28.63 -14.84
CA ARG A 228 -5.33 -29.21 -15.66
C ARG A 228 -6.74 -28.86 -15.16
N HIS A 229 -6.91 -28.69 -13.86
CA HIS A 229 -8.18 -28.34 -13.21
C HIS A 229 -8.28 -26.84 -12.85
N GLY A 230 -7.25 -26.06 -13.16
CA GLY A 230 -7.22 -24.61 -12.94
C GLY A 230 -8.20 -23.89 -13.85
N ARG A 231 -9.04 -23.01 -13.28
CA ARG A 231 -9.97 -22.16 -14.01
C ARG A 231 -9.84 -20.72 -13.55
N ILE A 232 -9.58 -19.82 -14.48
CA ILE A 232 -9.42 -18.39 -14.19
C ILE A 232 -10.51 -17.62 -14.92
N VAL A 233 -11.24 -16.78 -14.18
CA VAL A 233 -12.32 -15.95 -14.71
C VAL A 233 -12.15 -14.52 -14.17
N ARG A 234 -11.97 -13.55 -15.07
CA ARG A 234 -11.81 -12.13 -14.74
C ARG A 234 -10.91 -11.88 -13.52
N SER A 235 -9.73 -12.47 -13.53
CA SER A 235 -8.78 -12.41 -12.40
C SER A 235 -7.38 -12.05 -12.87
N PHE A 236 -6.61 -11.43 -11.99
CA PHE A 236 -5.19 -11.19 -12.20
C PHE A 236 -4.39 -12.28 -11.47
N ILE A 237 -3.50 -12.95 -12.20
CA ILE A 237 -2.60 -13.96 -11.64
C ILE A 237 -1.17 -13.48 -11.85
N SER A 238 -0.45 -13.30 -10.77
CA SER A 238 0.94 -12.87 -10.78
C SER A 238 1.90 -14.02 -11.05
N ASP A 239 3.18 -13.69 -11.13
CA ASP A 239 4.26 -14.63 -11.41
C ASP A 239 4.42 -15.70 -10.30
N PHE A 240 4.99 -16.84 -10.66
CA PHE A 240 5.29 -17.99 -9.77
C PHE A 240 4.07 -18.60 -9.05
N CYS A 241 2.86 -18.32 -9.52
CA CYS A 241 1.64 -18.93 -8.96
C CYS A 241 1.43 -20.34 -9.51
N THR A 242 0.84 -21.21 -8.69
CA THR A 242 0.35 -22.54 -9.10
C THR A 242 -1.14 -22.63 -8.83
N ILE A 243 -1.97 -22.70 -9.89
CA ILE A 243 -3.43 -22.67 -9.77
C ILE A 243 -4.03 -24.00 -10.23
N ASN A 244 -4.53 -24.81 -9.29
CA ASN A 244 -5.26 -26.05 -9.55
C ASN A 244 -6.77 -25.95 -9.23
N GLY A 245 -7.22 -24.81 -8.69
CA GLY A 245 -8.62 -24.51 -8.37
C GLY A 245 -9.23 -23.47 -9.30
N THR A 246 -10.40 -22.95 -8.91
CA THR A 246 -11.10 -21.86 -9.61
C THR A 246 -10.79 -20.53 -8.95
N VAL A 247 -10.40 -19.54 -9.76
CA VAL A 247 -10.17 -18.16 -9.33
C VAL A 247 -11.08 -17.24 -10.15
N GLU A 248 -11.98 -16.53 -9.48
CA GLU A 248 -12.98 -15.66 -10.09
C GLU A 248 -12.95 -14.26 -9.46
N ASN A 249 -12.94 -13.19 -10.27
CA ASN A 249 -12.94 -11.80 -9.83
C ASN A 249 -11.89 -11.48 -8.76
N SER A 250 -10.72 -12.09 -8.80
CA SER A 250 -9.75 -12.09 -7.72
C SER A 250 -8.36 -11.68 -8.19
N ILE A 251 -7.54 -11.29 -7.23
CA ILE A 251 -6.15 -10.91 -7.44
C ILE A 251 -5.28 -11.90 -6.68
N ILE A 252 -4.43 -12.58 -7.41
CA ILE A 252 -3.49 -13.57 -6.87
C ILE A 252 -2.08 -13.01 -7.03
N TYR A 253 -1.44 -12.73 -5.92
CA TYR A 253 -0.10 -12.18 -5.86
C TYR A 253 0.98 -13.25 -6.03
N PRO A 254 2.27 -12.85 -6.23
CA PRO A 254 3.33 -13.80 -6.56
C PRO A 254 3.47 -14.94 -5.58
N GLY A 255 3.81 -16.12 -6.09
CA GLY A 255 4.14 -17.31 -5.30
C GLY A 255 2.96 -17.97 -4.59
N VAL A 256 1.73 -17.63 -4.93
CA VAL A 256 0.53 -18.25 -4.33
C VAL A 256 0.25 -19.62 -4.96
N GLU A 257 -0.02 -20.60 -4.12
CA GLU A 257 -0.45 -21.94 -4.52
C GLU A 257 -1.94 -22.14 -4.19
N VAL A 258 -2.74 -22.60 -5.15
CA VAL A 258 -4.17 -22.90 -4.99
C VAL A 258 -4.44 -24.37 -5.30
N GLY A 259 -4.87 -25.11 -4.29
CA GLY A 259 -5.11 -26.57 -4.36
C GLY A 259 -6.35 -26.96 -5.17
N LEU A 260 -6.47 -28.26 -5.42
CA LEU A 260 -7.55 -28.86 -6.22
C LEU A 260 -8.95 -28.55 -5.64
N ASN A 261 -9.92 -28.31 -6.51
CA ASN A 261 -11.32 -28.05 -6.15
C ASN A 261 -11.52 -26.84 -5.22
N SER A 262 -10.51 -26.00 -5.03
CA SER A 262 -10.65 -24.77 -4.27
C SER A 262 -11.28 -23.67 -5.11
N VAL A 263 -12.04 -22.77 -4.47
CA VAL A 263 -12.73 -21.66 -5.12
C VAL A 263 -12.35 -20.36 -4.40
N ILE A 264 -11.71 -19.47 -5.13
CA ILE A 264 -11.39 -18.12 -4.67
C ILE A 264 -12.21 -17.15 -5.51
N LYS A 265 -13.07 -16.37 -4.83
CA LYS A 265 -13.98 -15.44 -5.48
C LYS A 265 -13.96 -14.08 -4.80
N ASP A 266 -13.98 -12.99 -5.63
CA ASP A 266 -14.03 -11.62 -5.11
C ASP A 266 -12.97 -11.37 -4.02
N SER A 267 -11.74 -11.85 -4.18
CA SER A 267 -10.75 -11.89 -3.09
C SER A 267 -9.37 -11.42 -3.54
N ILE A 268 -8.57 -11.01 -2.57
CA ILE A 268 -7.18 -10.62 -2.75
C ILE A 268 -6.33 -11.58 -1.93
N ILE A 269 -5.46 -12.33 -2.60
CA ILE A 269 -4.53 -13.26 -1.95
C ILE A 269 -3.13 -12.71 -2.11
N LEU A 270 -2.54 -12.20 -1.02
CA LEU A 270 -1.23 -11.59 -1.00
C LEU A 270 -0.11 -12.65 -1.10
N PRO A 271 1.16 -12.26 -1.30
CA PRO A 271 2.22 -13.19 -1.70
C PRO A 271 2.40 -14.43 -0.83
N PHE A 272 2.85 -15.52 -1.47
CA PHE A 272 3.34 -16.77 -0.88
C PHE A 272 2.33 -17.59 -0.07
N ASN A 273 1.05 -17.29 -0.17
CA ASN A 273 0.03 -18.11 0.49
C ASN A 273 -0.09 -19.49 -0.17
N LYS A 274 -0.19 -20.54 0.65
CA LYS A 274 -0.43 -21.93 0.23
C LYS A 274 -1.81 -22.37 0.68
N ILE A 275 -2.72 -22.48 -0.29
CA ILE A 275 -4.13 -22.78 -0.08
C ILE A 275 -4.38 -24.24 -0.45
N GLY A 276 -4.90 -25.01 0.49
CA GLY A 276 -5.19 -26.43 0.37
C GLY A 276 -6.30 -26.75 -0.64
N SER A 277 -6.67 -28.02 -0.70
CA SER A 277 -7.72 -28.52 -1.57
C SER A 277 -9.13 -28.33 -0.98
N GLY A 278 -10.12 -28.07 -1.82
CA GLY A 278 -11.52 -27.90 -1.40
C GLY A 278 -11.79 -26.64 -0.56
N VAL A 279 -10.86 -25.70 -0.52
CA VAL A 279 -10.99 -24.43 0.20
C VAL A 279 -11.93 -23.48 -0.53
N ARG A 280 -12.75 -22.75 0.20
CA ARG A 280 -13.60 -21.68 -0.34
C ARG A 280 -13.26 -20.34 0.31
N ILE A 281 -12.80 -19.39 -0.49
CA ILE A 281 -12.48 -18.01 -0.04
C ILE A 281 -13.35 -17.04 -0.84
N VAL A 282 -14.13 -16.19 -0.15
CA VAL A 282 -15.05 -15.25 -0.79
C VAL A 282 -14.98 -13.89 -0.09
N ASN A 283 -14.93 -12.83 -0.89
CA ASN A 283 -14.93 -11.43 -0.42
C ASN A 283 -13.92 -11.19 0.73
N SER A 284 -12.69 -11.66 0.51
CA SER A 284 -11.68 -11.71 1.57
C SER A 284 -10.33 -11.17 1.11
N ILE A 285 -9.55 -10.72 2.07
CA ILE A 285 -8.14 -10.41 1.92
C ILE A 285 -7.36 -11.41 2.78
N ILE A 286 -6.48 -12.19 2.18
CA ILE A 286 -5.53 -13.05 2.88
C ILE A 286 -4.18 -12.38 2.77
N ASP A 287 -3.62 -11.95 3.92
CA ASP A 287 -2.36 -11.24 3.95
C ASP A 287 -1.17 -12.16 3.66
N GLU A 288 -0.02 -11.59 3.38
CA GLU A 288 1.16 -12.31 2.91
C GLU A 288 1.72 -13.30 3.94
N ARG A 289 2.33 -14.34 3.43
CA ARG A 289 3.15 -15.25 4.20
C ARG A 289 4.62 -14.91 4.02
N THR A 290 5.35 -14.74 5.13
CA THR A 290 6.78 -14.38 5.11
C THR A 290 7.69 -15.44 5.73
N ASP A 291 7.13 -16.44 6.39
CA ASP A 291 7.86 -17.60 6.91
C ASP A 291 8.22 -18.59 5.80
N LEU A 292 9.09 -18.15 4.90
CA LEU A 292 9.51 -18.89 3.71
C LEU A 292 10.55 -19.98 4.02
N ASN A 293 10.37 -20.78 5.06
CA ASN A 293 11.21 -21.96 5.23
C ASN A 293 10.92 -22.92 4.06
N PRO A 294 11.89 -23.17 3.15
CA PRO A 294 11.69 -24.07 2.00
C PRO A 294 11.28 -25.50 2.39
N GLU A 295 11.66 -25.93 3.59
CA GLU A 295 11.31 -27.24 4.13
C GLU A 295 9.89 -27.31 4.70
N SER A 296 9.26 -26.15 4.94
CA SER A 296 7.89 -26.11 5.43
C SER A 296 6.88 -26.28 4.27
N HIS A 297 6.53 -27.50 3.97
CA HIS A 297 5.47 -27.82 3.00
C HIS A 297 4.05 -27.58 3.54
N TYR A 298 3.90 -26.95 4.71
CA TYR A 298 2.57 -26.78 5.30
C TYR A 298 1.73 -25.74 4.55
N LEU A 299 0.44 -26.03 4.49
CA LEU A 299 -0.59 -25.11 4.01
C LEU A 299 -0.86 -24.07 5.11
N ASN A 300 -0.93 -22.79 4.75
CA ASN A 300 -1.38 -21.78 5.71
C ASN A 300 -2.91 -21.66 5.74
N ILE A 301 -3.59 -22.06 4.67
CA ILE A 301 -5.04 -22.28 4.64
C ILE A 301 -5.26 -23.76 4.33
N GLU A 302 -5.60 -24.55 5.35
CA GLU A 302 -5.69 -25.99 5.22
C GLU A 302 -6.98 -26.45 4.51
N ASN A 303 -7.03 -27.72 4.11
CA ASN A 303 -8.07 -28.28 3.26
C ASN A 303 -9.49 -28.02 3.79
N SER A 304 -10.44 -27.93 2.88
CA SER A 304 -11.88 -27.83 3.17
C SER A 304 -12.30 -26.64 4.03
N SER A 305 -11.42 -25.68 4.28
CA SER A 305 -11.72 -24.45 5.03
C SER A 305 -12.62 -23.52 4.23
N LYS A 306 -13.45 -22.73 4.92
CA LYS A 306 -14.34 -21.72 4.32
C LYS A 306 -14.08 -20.36 4.96
N ILE A 307 -13.77 -19.35 4.16
CA ILE A 307 -13.41 -18.01 4.62
C ILE A 307 -14.25 -16.97 3.89
N GLY A 308 -14.92 -16.11 4.64
CA GLY A 308 -15.71 -15.00 4.15
C GLY A 308 -17.09 -15.39 3.61
N SER A 309 -17.88 -14.39 3.26
CA SER A 309 -19.21 -14.51 2.69
C SER A 309 -19.48 -13.39 1.69
N SER A 310 -20.29 -13.68 0.68
CA SER A 310 -20.86 -12.67 -0.23
C SER A 310 -22.24 -12.19 0.20
N GLU A 311 -22.80 -12.74 1.27
CA GLU A 311 -24.15 -12.44 1.75
C GLU A 311 -24.12 -11.31 2.76
N GLY A 312 -25.13 -10.42 2.68
CA GLY A 312 -25.34 -9.34 3.64
C GLY A 312 -24.36 -8.18 3.54
N PHE A 313 -24.54 -7.21 4.43
CA PHE A 313 -23.70 -6.03 4.60
C PHE A 313 -23.15 -6.00 6.03
N ILE A 314 -22.16 -6.85 6.29
CA ILE A 314 -21.61 -7.08 7.62
C ILE A 314 -20.47 -6.08 7.89
N LYS A 315 -20.49 -5.48 9.06
CA LYS A 315 -19.39 -4.69 9.62
C LYS A 315 -18.72 -5.50 10.72
N ASN A 316 -17.41 -5.36 10.85
CA ASN A 316 -16.72 -5.93 11.99
C ASN A 316 -17.18 -5.26 13.29
N SER A 317 -17.44 -6.03 14.35
CA SER A 317 -17.95 -5.53 15.64
C SER A 317 -16.96 -4.61 16.34
N ASP A 318 -15.68 -4.96 16.32
CA ASP A 318 -14.62 -4.24 17.04
C ASP A 318 -14.03 -3.10 16.20
N PHE A 319 -13.99 -3.28 14.87
CA PHE A 319 -13.33 -2.37 13.92
C PHE A 319 -14.29 -1.84 12.85
N SER A 320 -15.51 -1.48 13.20
CA SER A 320 -16.59 -1.13 12.27
C SER A 320 -16.29 0.04 11.32
N LYS A 321 -15.37 0.95 11.69
CA LYS A 321 -14.89 2.06 10.83
C LYS A 321 -13.75 1.66 9.88
N SER A 322 -13.09 0.54 10.16
CA SER A 322 -11.90 0.07 9.46
C SER A 322 -12.15 -1.14 8.59
N LEU A 323 -13.13 -1.97 8.95
CA LEU A 323 -13.49 -3.21 8.28
C LEU A 323 -15.02 -3.35 8.15
N PHE A 324 -15.54 -3.23 6.94
CA PHE A 324 -16.95 -3.28 6.59
C PHE A 324 -17.12 -3.80 5.15
N LEU A 325 -18.32 -3.77 4.57
CA LEU A 325 -18.67 -4.36 3.27
C LEU A 325 -18.52 -5.89 3.24
N SER A 326 -18.75 -6.54 4.37
CA SER A 326 -18.58 -8.00 4.55
C SER A 326 -17.18 -8.52 4.20
N ILE A 327 -16.18 -7.65 4.07
CA ILE A 327 -14.81 -8.05 3.75
C ILE A 327 -14.22 -8.75 4.96
N THR A 328 -13.69 -9.97 4.76
CA THR A 328 -12.94 -10.69 5.80
C THR A 328 -11.46 -10.47 5.60
N LEU A 329 -10.75 -10.13 6.68
CA LEU A 329 -9.31 -9.91 6.69
C LEU A 329 -8.62 -10.99 7.53
N ILE A 330 -7.76 -11.77 6.89
CA ILE A 330 -6.84 -12.71 7.54
C ILE A 330 -5.46 -12.09 7.53
N GLY A 331 -4.89 -11.86 8.69
CA GLY A 331 -3.61 -11.18 8.87
C GLY A 331 -2.40 -12.00 8.41
N LYS A 332 -1.25 -11.34 8.42
CA LYS A 332 0.03 -11.88 7.99
C LYS A 332 0.41 -13.15 8.78
N ASN A 333 0.91 -14.17 8.10
CA ASN A 333 1.36 -15.44 8.70
C ASN A 333 0.30 -16.21 9.51
N CYS A 334 -0.99 -15.97 9.26
CA CYS A 334 -2.04 -16.76 9.90
C CYS A 334 -2.10 -18.19 9.40
N ARG A 335 -2.50 -19.13 10.28
CA ARG A 335 -2.78 -20.53 9.93
C ARG A 335 -4.24 -20.84 10.22
N ILE A 336 -4.94 -21.32 9.20
CA ILE A 336 -6.36 -21.69 9.28
C ILE A 336 -6.45 -23.20 9.11
N SER A 337 -6.80 -23.89 10.19
CA SER A 337 -6.82 -25.36 10.25
C SER A 337 -7.91 -25.94 9.34
N GLU A 338 -7.73 -27.21 8.99
CA GLU A 338 -8.65 -27.98 8.14
C GLU A 338 -10.12 -27.90 8.61
N GLY A 339 -11.01 -27.64 7.66
CA GLY A 339 -12.45 -27.54 7.87
C GLY A 339 -12.92 -26.33 8.67
N ALA A 340 -12.04 -25.38 9.02
CA ALA A 340 -12.42 -24.16 9.71
C ALA A 340 -13.39 -23.32 8.89
N ARG A 341 -14.30 -22.61 9.57
CA ARG A 341 -15.28 -21.71 8.96
C ARG A 341 -15.18 -20.32 9.57
N ILE A 342 -14.87 -19.34 8.75
CA ILE A 342 -14.75 -17.93 9.11
C ILE A 342 -15.81 -17.17 8.33
N GLY A 343 -16.66 -16.45 9.02
CA GLY A 343 -17.77 -15.68 8.45
C GLY A 343 -17.35 -14.45 7.67
N GLY A 344 -18.33 -13.71 7.15
CA GLY A 344 -18.13 -12.42 6.51
C GLY A 344 -17.81 -11.31 7.52
N GLY A 345 -17.01 -10.31 7.12
CA GLY A 345 -16.68 -9.18 8.00
C GLY A 345 -15.76 -9.53 9.18
N CYS A 346 -15.17 -10.71 9.20
CA CYS A 346 -14.27 -11.16 10.28
C CYS A 346 -12.86 -10.57 10.15
N TYR A 347 -12.18 -10.48 11.29
CA TYR A 347 -10.79 -10.12 11.38
C TYR A 347 -10.00 -11.17 12.18
N VAL A 348 -8.91 -11.64 11.59
CA VAL A 348 -7.92 -12.47 12.28
C VAL A 348 -6.59 -11.72 12.26
N ALA A 349 -6.08 -11.33 13.43
CA ALA A 349 -4.82 -10.59 13.54
C ALA A 349 -3.62 -11.46 13.13
N SER A 350 -2.48 -10.80 12.85
CA SER A 350 -1.28 -11.46 12.33
C SER A 350 -0.77 -12.58 13.24
N SER A 351 -0.25 -13.64 12.63
CA SER A 351 0.34 -14.82 13.30
C SER A 351 -0.60 -15.61 14.22
N LEU A 352 -1.90 -15.42 14.06
CA LEU A 352 -2.93 -16.13 14.82
C LEU A 352 -3.62 -17.22 14.01
N GLY A 353 -4.51 -17.94 14.68
CA GLY A 353 -5.46 -18.87 14.06
C GLY A 353 -5.15 -20.35 14.31
N ASP A 354 -3.88 -20.77 14.40
CA ASP A 354 -3.52 -22.20 14.49
C ASP A 354 -4.17 -22.88 15.70
N GLU A 355 -3.90 -22.42 16.90
CA GLU A 355 -4.45 -23.00 18.12
C GLU A 355 -5.98 -22.82 18.21
N PHE A 356 -6.46 -21.62 17.88
CA PHE A 356 -7.89 -21.32 17.91
C PHE A 356 -8.67 -22.24 16.98
N PHE A 357 -8.28 -22.36 15.71
CA PHE A 357 -9.02 -23.14 14.72
C PHE A 357 -8.82 -24.65 14.84
N ARG A 358 -7.80 -25.13 15.56
CA ARG A 358 -7.69 -26.55 15.95
C ARG A 358 -8.76 -26.94 16.97
N THR A 359 -9.13 -26.02 17.86
CA THR A 359 -10.09 -26.26 18.94
C THR A 359 -11.49 -25.78 18.59
N LYS A 360 -11.61 -24.54 18.12
CA LYS A 360 -12.88 -23.89 17.77
C LYS A 360 -12.91 -23.66 16.27
N LYS A 361 -13.56 -24.55 15.55
CA LYS A 361 -13.63 -24.52 14.07
C LYS A 361 -14.42 -23.33 13.46
N PHE A 362 -14.97 -22.44 14.27
CA PHE A 362 -15.87 -21.39 13.81
C PHE A 362 -15.47 -20.01 14.34
N LEU A 363 -15.46 -19.01 13.45
CA LEU A 363 -15.49 -17.60 13.76
C LEU A 363 -16.72 -16.99 13.07
N TYR A 364 -17.69 -16.52 13.85
CA TYR A 364 -18.97 -16.03 13.32
C TYR A 364 -18.81 -14.67 12.64
N ASP A 365 -19.81 -14.30 11.82
CA ASP A 365 -19.85 -13.05 11.07
C ASP A 365 -19.54 -11.82 11.94
N GLY A 366 -18.66 -10.96 11.43
CA GLY A 366 -18.29 -9.71 12.08
C GLY A 366 -17.39 -9.83 13.32
N MET A 367 -17.00 -11.03 13.72
CA MET A 367 -16.14 -11.23 14.90
C MET A 367 -14.66 -11.02 14.58
N SER A 368 -13.89 -10.74 15.63
CA SER A 368 -12.42 -10.63 15.56
C SER A 368 -11.75 -11.70 16.41
N LEU A 369 -10.63 -12.21 15.91
CA LEU A 369 -9.64 -12.97 16.65
C LEU A 369 -8.39 -12.08 16.77
N VAL A 370 -8.22 -11.48 17.95
CA VAL A 370 -7.11 -10.62 18.33
C VAL A 370 -6.46 -11.18 19.57
N GLN A 371 -5.22 -10.79 19.84
CA GLN A 371 -4.51 -11.23 21.05
C GLN A 371 -5.20 -10.74 22.31
#